data_cd0e9dbae27644e120e6c0f4d57a0c73
#
_entry.id   cd0e9dbae27644e120e6c0f4d57a0c73
#
_cell.length_a   1.000
_cell.length_b   1.000
_cell.length_c   1.000
_cell.angle_alpha   90.00
_cell.angle_beta   90.00
_cell.angle_gamma   90.00
#
_symmetry.space_group_name_H-M   'P 1'
#
loop_
_entity.id
_entity.type
_entity.pdbx_description
1 polymer ?
#
loop_
_entity_poly.entity_id
_entity_poly.type
_entity_poly.pdbx_seq_one_letter_code
_entity_poly.pdbx_strand_id
1 'polypeptide(L)'
;RFCQVTGVQTCALPISAASDPLLEEPTRPGTSAKYLGGRPYYQYLVSFIIASVFLYSCYAAMAGVLLPNSVQTIEFRHFFAGTSVTTINDVQALTDLKQAIDAGTATATADQQHLLDLLAQYDAARARSISLMMSIGSFFTLFAQPIVGVISDRWRSAFGRRAFWIVAGAIGGAVFMVGLRYSSTIALLTVFWTVGQVSLNFMQAPLSTTVADRVPENRVGMVSGLSGVGMMGGFTGGSVVAGLLMNRLGLDTYFVFALAVVAGALLFVALAKDRSSKNLEVAPFDWIGFFKGYAIPMRDHDFRWTWIARFFMFFGYTAISNFVL
;
A
#
# COMPACT_ATOMS: atom_id res chain seq x y z
N ARG A 1 4.04 -29.44 -4.38
CA ARG A 1 4.80 -29.44 -3.12
C ARG A 1 4.76 -28.10 -2.38
N PHE A 2 4.49 -26.98 -3.05
CA PHE A 2 4.43 -25.64 -2.40
C PHE A 2 3.20 -25.44 -1.48
N CYS A 3 2.11 -26.19 -1.65
CA CYS A 3 0.93 -26.08 -0.79
C CYS A 3 1.06 -26.78 0.58
N GLN A 4 2.11 -27.54 0.82
CA GLN A 4 2.31 -28.23 2.12
C GLN A 4 3.08 -27.40 3.14
N VAL A 5 3.71 -26.28 2.76
CA VAL A 5 4.58 -25.50 3.63
C VAL A 5 3.79 -24.54 4.55
N THR A 6 2.55 -24.19 4.21
CA THR A 6 1.78 -23.21 4.99
C THR A 6 0.85 -23.80 6.05
N GLY A 7 0.74 -25.14 6.16
CA GLY A 7 -0.03 -25.81 7.23
C GLY A 7 -1.50 -25.39 7.36
N VAL A 8 -2.01 -24.56 6.45
CA VAL A 8 -3.41 -24.11 6.44
C VAL A 8 -4.20 -25.06 5.54
N GLN A 9 -4.66 -26.16 6.12
CA GLN A 9 -5.70 -26.96 5.51
C GLN A 9 -6.98 -26.13 5.47
N THR A 10 -7.29 -25.56 4.31
CA THR A 10 -8.63 -25.02 4.04
C THR A 10 -9.55 -26.18 3.76
N CYS A 11 -10.17 -26.74 4.80
CA CYS A 11 -11.28 -27.67 4.64
C CYS A 11 -12.54 -26.87 4.31
N ALA A 12 -13.05 -27.01 3.10
CA ALA A 12 -14.38 -26.53 2.76
C ALA A 12 -15.11 -27.56 1.93
N LEU A 13 -16.38 -27.78 2.27
CA LEU A 13 -17.29 -28.72 1.62
C LEU A 13 -17.80 -28.17 0.28
N PRO A 14 -18.15 -29.05 -0.69
CA PRO A 14 -18.61 -28.62 -2.01
C PRO A 14 -19.98 -27.95 -1.93
N ILE A 15 -20.08 -26.76 -2.51
CA ILE A 15 -21.37 -26.09 -2.74
C ILE A 15 -21.88 -26.54 -4.10
N SER A 16 -22.99 -27.28 -4.11
CA SER A 16 -23.74 -27.55 -5.33
C SER A 16 -24.40 -26.25 -5.82
N ALA A 17 -23.78 -25.59 -6.79
CA ALA A 17 -24.41 -24.54 -7.58
C ALA A 17 -24.24 -24.90 -9.05
N ALA A 18 -25.24 -24.56 -9.89
CA ALA A 18 -25.22 -24.82 -11.31
C ALA A 18 -23.82 -24.50 -11.90
N SER A 19 -23.17 -25.52 -12.44
CA SER A 19 -21.82 -25.46 -12.96
C SER A 19 -21.76 -24.48 -14.12
N ASP A 20 -21.11 -23.33 -13.92
CA ASP A 20 -20.67 -22.49 -15.03
C ASP A 20 -19.60 -23.31 -15.78
N PRO A 21 -19.81 -23.65 -17.08
CA PRO A 21 -18.87 -24.48 -17.83
C PRO A 21 -17.51 -23.86 -18.03
N LEU A 22 -17.32 -22.59 -17.62
CA LEU A 22 -16.06 -21.86 -17.68
C LEU A 22 -15.29 -21.86 -16.35
N LEU A 23 -15.83 -22.53 -15.32
CA LEU A 23 -15.18 -22.67 -14.03
C LEU A 23 -14.74 -24.12 -13.82
N GLU A 24 -13.49 -24.33 -13.50
CA GLU A 24 -12.98 -25.63 -13.05
C GLU A 24 -13.62 -26.00 -11.70
N GLU A 25 -14.14 -27.21 -11.57
CA GLU A 25 -14.59 -27.68 -10.27
C GLU A 25 -13.45 -27.70 -9.26
N PRO A 26 -13.71 -27.28 -8.02
CA PRO A 26 -12.67 -27.24 -7.00
C PRO A 26 -12.13 -28.65 -6.75
N THR A 27 -10.85 -28.86 -7.02
CA THR A 27 -10.16 -30.15 -6.80
C THR A 27 -10.01 -30.50 -5.31
N ARG A 28 -10.33 -29.55 -4.41
CA ARG A 28 -10.33 -29.74 -2.96
C ARG A 28 -11.56 -29.07 -2.34
N PRO A 29 -12.22 -29.70 -1.35
CA PRO A 29 -13.29 -29.06 -0.61
C PRO A 29 -12.80 -27.73 -0.05
N GLY A 30 -13.46 -26.61 -0.41
CA GLY A 30 -13.16 -25.31 0.14
C GLY A 30 -12.33 -24.34 -0.67
N THR A 31 -11.87 -24.73 -1.83
CA THR A 31 -11.25 -23.79 -2.75
C THR A 31 -12.32 -23.10 -3.62
N SER A 32 -12.08 -21.81 -3.94
CA SER A 32 -12.90 -21.11 -4.92
C SER A 32 -12.73 -21.76 -6.29
N ALA A 33 -13.80 -21.82 -7.10
CA ALA A 33 -13.69 -22.31 -8.46
C ALA A 33 -12.71 -21.44 -9.27
N LYS A 34 -11.78 -22.09 -9.96
CA LYS A 34 -10.80 -21.41 -10.81
C LYS A 34 -11.42 -21.08 -12.17
N TYR A 35 -11.05 -19.94 -12.74
CA TYR A 35 -11.47 -19.59 -14.10
C TYR A 35 -10.67 -20.37 -15.14
N LEU A 36 -11.34 -21.21 -15.93
CA LEU A 36 -10.72 -21.97 -17.03
C LEU A 36 -10.37 -21.07 -18.23
N GLY A 37 -11.15 -20.03 -18.48
CA GLY A 37 -10.97 -19.13 -19.60
C GLY A 37 -12.23 -18.32 -19.93
N GLY A 38 -12.28 -17.76 -21.13
CA GLY A 38 -13.43 -17.01 -21.62
C GLY A 38 -13.61 -15.63 -21.01
N ARG A 39 -14.77 -15.03 -21.22
CA ARG A 39 -15.10 -13.66 -20.78
C ARG A 39 -14.93 -13.43 -19.27
N PRO A 40 -15.34 -14.34 -18.36
CA PRO A 40 -15.16 -14.14 -16.92
C PRO A 40 -13.69 -14.04 -16.50
N TYR A 41 -12.80 -14.84 -17.11
CA TYR A 41 -11.38 -14.79 -16.84
C TYR A 41 -10.76 -13.43 -17.26
N TYR A 42 -11.11 -12.94 -18.45
CA TYR A 42 -10.61 -11.62 -18.90
C TYR A 42 -11.19 -10.48 -18.08
N GLN A 43 -12.45 -10.54 -17.66
CA GLN A 43 -13.06 -9.55 -16.78
C GLN A 43 -12.34 -9.51 -15.42
N TYR A 44 -12.06 -10.69 -14.84
CA TYR A 44 -11.24 -10.80 -13.62
C TYR A 44 -9.86 -10.18 -13.83
N LEU A 45 -9.15 -10.56 -14.88
CA LEU A 45 -7.79 -10.12 -15.15
C LEU A 45 -7.70 -8.59 -15.31
N VAL A 46 -8.56 -8.03 -16.14
CA VAL A 46 -8.58 -6.57 -16.39
C VAL A 46 -8.94 -5.81 -15.12
N SER A 47 -9.99 -6.23 -14.41
CA SER A 47 -10.40 -5.56 -13.16
C SER A 47 -9.35 -5.70 -12.05
N PHE A 48 -8.65 -6.84 -11.98
CA PHE A 48 -7.55 -7.06 -11.05
C PHE A 48 -6.37 -6.11 -11.32
N ILE A 49 -5.98 -5.94 -12.59
CA ILE A 49 -4.90 -5.04 -12.99
C ILE A 49 -5.29 -3.60 -12.67
N ILE A 50 -6.49 -3.16 -13.05
CA ILE A 50 -6.98 -1.80 -12.78
C ILE A 50 -7.00 -1.52 -11.27
N ALA A 51 -7.55 -2.43 -10.46
CA ALA A 51 -7.58 -2.28 -9.01
C ALA A 51 -6.16 -2.23 -8.42
N SER A 52 -5.23 -3.05 -8.94
CA SER A 52 -3.82 -3.03 -8.53
C SER A 52 -3.15 -1.72 -8.91
N VAL A 53 -3.32 -1.22 -10.14
CA VAL A 53 -2.78 0.07 -10.58
C VAL A 53 -3.27 1.20 -9.68
N PHE A 54 -4.57 1.29 -9.39
CA PHE A 54 -5.10 2.34 -8.53
C PHE A 54 -4.59 2.24 -7.09
N LEU A 55 -4.51 1.02 -6.54
CA LEU A 55 -3.97 0.80 -5.20
C LEU A 55 -2.50 1.24 -5.09
N TYR A 56 -1.65 0.79 -6.04
CA TYR A 56 -0.23 1.14 -6.02
C TYR A 56 0.04 2.59 -6.40
N SER A 57 -0.78 3.20 -7.27
CA SER A 57 -0.76 4.63 -7.53
C SER A 57 -1.06 5.44 -6.27
N CYS A 58 -2.01 4.97 -5.46
CA CYS A 58 -2.34 5.58 -4.19
C CYS A 58 -1.16 5.53 -3.21
N TYR A 59 -0.50 4.37 -3.05
CA TYR A 59 0.70 4.25 -2.21
C TYR A 59 1.82 5.19 -2.67
N ALA A 60 2.09 5.24 -3.98
CA ALA A 60 3.13 6.07 -4.54
C ALA A 60 2.84 7.57 -4.37
N ALA A 61 1.61 7.99 -4.67
CA ALA A 61 1.18 9.37 -4.50
C ALA A 61 1.27 9.82 -3.05
N MET A 62 0.78 8.99 -2.12
CA MET A 62 0.79 9.32 -0.70
C MET A 62 2.21 9.40 -0.14
N ALA A 63 3.02 8.35 -0.32
CA ALA A 63 4.35 8.28 0.27
C ALA A 63 5.37 9.22 -0.40
N GLY A 64 5.29 9.35 -1.74
CA GLY A 64 6.27 10.09 -2.52
C GLY A 64 5.99 11.58 -2.69
N VAL A 65 4.72 11.97 -2.68
CA VAL A 65 4.33 13.36 -3.01
C VAL A 65 3.50 14.00 -1.89
N LEU A 66 2.35 13.43 -1.56
CA LEU A 66 1.36 14.11 -0.74
C LEU A 66 1.80 14.25 0.72
N LEU A 67 2.34 13.18 1.31
CA LEU A 67 2.78 13.19 2.70
C LEU A 67 3.97 14.14 2.94
N PRO A 68 5.06 14.10 2.12
CA PRO A 68 6.14 15.07 2.24
C PRO A 68 5.67 16.52 2.13
N ASN A 69 4.73 16.82 1.23
CA ASN A 69 4.18 18.17 1.09
C ASN A 69 3.29 18.58 2.29
N SER A 70 2.54 17.63 2.87
CA SER A 70 1.76 17.90 4.09
C SER A 70 2.67 18.19 5.28
N VAL A 71 3.74 17.41 5.49
CA VAL A 71 4.75 17.64 6.52
C VAL A 71 5.42 18.99 6.28
N GLN A 72 5.81 19.29 5.04
CA GLN A 72 6.41 20.57 4.65
C GLN A 72 5.51 21.74 5.05
N THR A 73 4.22 21.67 4.76
CA THR A 73 3.26 22.73 5.07
C THR A 73 3.09 22.94 6.58
N ILE A 74 3.07 21.86 7.37
CA ILE A 74 2.91 21.94 8.83
C ILE A 74 4.17 22.49 9.48
N GLU A 75 5.35 21.95 9.13
CA GLU A 75 6.63 22.41 9.70
C GLU A 75 6.96 23.84 9.26
N PHE A 76 6.63 24.22 8.02
CA PHE A 76 6.79 25.60 7.55
C PHE A 76 6.04 26.58 8.44
N ARG A 77 4.79 26.31 8.76
CA ARG A 77 4.00 27.17 9.66
C ARG A 77 4.57 27.24 11.07
N HIS A 78 5.22 26.17 11.52
CA HIS A 78 5.80 26.11 12.86
C HIS A 78 7.10 26.91 12.96
N PHE A 79 8.01 26.79 11.99
CA PHE A 79 9.34 27.41 12.06
C PHE A 79 9.38 28.86 11.55
N PHE A 80 8.58 29.20 10.53
CA PHE A 80 8.63 30.50 9.88
C PHE A 80 7.49 31.45 10.30
N ALA A 81 6.68 31.08 11.29
CA ALA A 81 5.65 31.98 11.83
C ALA A 81 6.28 33.26 12.38
N GLY A 82 5.82 34.42 11.87
CA GLY A 82 6.28 35.73 12.32
C GLY A 82 7.68 36.18 11.74
N THR A 83 8.22 35.43 10.78
CA THR A 83 9.43 35.81 10.04
C THR A 83 9.08 36.51 8.72
N SER A 84 10.07 37.01 8.01
CA SER A 84 9.93 37.57 6.65
C SER A 84 9.69 36.49 5.58
N VAL A 85 9.87 35.22 5.91
CA VAL A 85 9.67 34.07 5.03
C VAL A 85 8.19 33.68 5.06
N THR A 86 7.45 34.07 4.05
CA THR A 86 5.99 33.88 4.01
C THR A 86 5.53 32.81 3.06
N THR A 87 6.36 32.39 2.11
CA THR A 87 6.03 31.40 1.09
C THR A 87 7.09 30.29 1.00
N ILE A 88 6.72 29.17 0.42
CA ILE A 88 7.65 28.06 0.14
C ILE A 88 8.73 28.51 -0.88
N ASN A 89 8.42 29.46 -1.76
CA ASN A 89 9.40 30.03 -2.68
C ASN A 89 10.51 30.80 -1.93
N ASP A 90 10.19 31.46 -0.83
CA ASP A 90 11.18 32.16 0.01
C ASP A 90 12.13 31.14 0.66
N VAL A 91 11.62 29.95 1.03
CA VAL A 91 12.45 28.84 1.53
C VAL A 91 13.41 28.35 0.46
N GLN A 92 12.97 28.29 -0.80
CA GLN A 92 13.84 27.94 -1.92
C GLN A 92 14.93 28.99 -2.11
N ALA A 93 14.60 30.27 -2.03
CA ALA A 93 15.59 31.36 -2.12
C ALA A 93 16.63 31.30 -0.98
N LEU A 94 16.21 30.90 0.24
CA LEU A 94 17.16 30.67 1.35
C LEU A 94 18.05 29.44 1.08
N THR A 95 17.51 28.39 0.46
CA THR A 95 18.29 27.20 0.08
C THR A 95 19.32 27.55 -0.98
N ASP A 96 18.96 28.35 -1.98
CA ASP A 96 19.84 28.82 -3.04
C ASP A 96 20.96 29.74 -2.44
N LEU A 97 20.61 30.62 -1.50
CA LEU A 97 21.56 31.44 -0.77
C LEU A 97 22.57 30.58 0.02
N LYS A 98 22.08 29.51 0.71
CA LYS A 98 22.93 28.57 1.42
C LYS A 98 23.93 27.91 0.49
N GLN A 99 23.48 27.44 -0.66
CA GLN A 99 24.34 26.81 -1.68
C GLN A 99 25.39 27.81 -2.20
N ALA A 100 25.02 29.08 -2.42
CA ALA A 100 25.94 30.13 -2.86
C ALA A 100 27.01 30.44 -1.80
N ILE A 101 26.65 30.40 -0.51
CA ILE A 101 27.60 30.56 0.61
C ILE A 101 28.55 29.37 0.68
N ASP A 102 28.02 28.14 0.61
CA ASP A 102 28.81 26.90 0.61
C ASP A 102 29.79 26.84 -0.58
N ALA A 103 29.41 27.44 -1.72
CA ALA A 103 30.24 27.58 -2.91
C ALA A 103 31.24 28.79 -2.80
N GLY A 104 31.20 29.60 -1.74
CA GLY A 104 32.05 30.74 -1.56
C GLY A 104 31.71 31.95 -2.44
N THR A 105 30.52 31.98 -3.06
CA THR A 105 30.10 33.06 -3.98
C THR A 105 29.24 34.13 -3.32
N ALA A 106 28.78 33.89 -2.09
CA ALA A 106 27.98 34.84 -1.32
C ALA A 106 28.40 34.86 0.16
N THR A 107 28.03 35.93 0.87
CA THR A 107 28.17 36.05 2.33
C THR A 107 26.83 36.42 2.93
N ALA A 108 26.48 35.79 4.06
CA ALA A 108 25.25 36.10 4.76
C ALA A 108 25.34 37.32 5.65
N THR A 109 24.31 38.14 5.68
CA THR A 109 24.11 39.17 6.73
C THR A 109 23.69 38.51 8.04
N ALA A 110 23.73 39.24 9.16
CA ALA A 110 23.32 38.70 10.46
C ALA A 110 21.86 38.16 10.46
N ASP A 111 20.93 38.88 9.81
CA ASP A 111 19.52 38.46 9.68
C ASP A 111 19.38 37.23 8.78
N GLN A 112 20.15 37.18 7.70
CA GLN A 112 20.16 35.99 6.82
C GLN A 112 20.76 34.77 7.54
N GLN A 113 21.78 34.95 8.39
CA GLN A 113 22.35 33.87 9.19
C GLN A 113 21.29 33.24 10.12
N HIS A 114 20.50 34.08 10.80
CA HIS A 114 19.39 33.60 11.63
C HIS A 114 18.35 32.83 10.83
N LEU A 115 17.99 33.27 9.61
CA LEU A 115 17.06 32.55 8.73
C LEU A 115 17.64 31.23 8.21
N LEU A 116 18.95 31.17 7.97
CA LEU A 116 19.64 29.93 7.58
C LEU A 116 19.68 28.91 8.73
N ASP A 117 19.83 29.39 9.98
CA ASP A 117 19.75 28.50 11.15
C ASP A 117 18.33 27.93 11.33
N LEU A 118 17.31 28.76 11.10
CA LEU A 118 15.89 28.28 11.08
C LEU A 118 15.67 27.30 9.94
N LEU A 119 16.22 27.53 8.75
CA LEU A 119 16.13 26.60 7.61
C LEU A 119 16.74 25.24 7.96
N ALA A 120 17.91 25.21 8.60
CA ALA A 120 18.55 23.97 9.01
C ALA A 120 17.70 23.19 10.03
N GLN A 121 17.08 23.88 10.99
CA GLN A 121 16.17 23.27 11.96
C GLN A 121 14.89 22.74 11.30
N TYR A 122 14.31 23.49 10.38
CA TYR A 122 13.14 23.12 9.59
C TYR A 122 13.42 21.86 8.75
N ASP A 123 14.55 21.80 8.03
CA ASP A 123 14.92 20.64 7.23
C ASP A 123 15.14 19.39 8.10
N ALA A 124 15.80 19.55 9.24
CA ALA A 124 15.99 18.46 10.21
C ALA A 124 14.66 17.98 10.81
N ALA A 125 13.75 18.88 11.17
CA ALA A 125 12.43 18.54 11.68
C ALA A 125 11.58 17.81 10.63
N ARG A 126 11.58 18.30 9.39
CA ARG A 126 10.88 17.68 8.25
C ARG A 126 11.38 16.26 7.99
N ALA A 127 12.69 16.06 7.91
CA ALA A 127 13.29 14.75 7.71
C ALA A 127 12.97 13.80 8.86
N ARG A 128 13.06 14.27 10.10
CA ARG A 128 12.70 13.49 11.30
C ARG A 128 11.24 13.10 11.32
N SER A 129 10.34 14.03 11.03
CA SER A 129 8.88 13.78 10.99
C SER A 129 8.52 12.74 9.95
N ILE A 130 9.04 12.86 8.72
CA ILE A 130 8.81 11.88 7.64
C ILE A 130 9.37 10.51 8.04
N SER A 131 10.60 10.44 8.54
CA SER A 131 11.23 9.17 8.93
C SER A 131 10.47 8.46 10.04
N LEU A 132 10.01 9.18 11.06
CA LEU A 132 9.21 8.63 12.15
C LEU A 132 7.86 8.11 11.65
N MET A 133 7.18 8.88 10.82
CA MET A 133 5.87 8.48 10.25
C MET A 133 6.00 7.23 9.39
N MET A 134 7.02 7.16 8.51
CA MET A 134 7.28 5.98 7.68
C MET A 134 7.62 4.76 8.53
N SER A 135 8.44 4.91 9.56
CA SER A 135 8.83 3.83 10.47
C SER A 135 7.63 3.28 11.25
N ILE A 136 6.80 4.15 11.81
CA ILE A 136 5.59 3.77 12.54
C ILE A 136 4.62 3.06 11.59
N GLY A 137 4.35 3.63 10.41
CA GLY A 137 3.48 3.04 9.42
C GLY A 137 3.94 1.65 8.98
N SER A 138 5.24 1.49 8.70
CA SER A 138 5.84 0.21 8.32
C SER A 138 5.74 -0.84 9.42
N PHE A 139 5.96 -0.44 10.67
CA PHE A 139 5.82 -1.34 11.83
C PHE A 139 4.41 -1.93 11.93
N PHE A 140 3.37 -1.09 11.87
CA PHE A 140 1.99 -1.58 11.92
C PHE A 140 1.60 -2.39 10.67
N THR A 141 2.10 -2.02 9.51
CA THR A 141 1.86 -2.74 8.25
C THR A 141 2.43 -4.15 8.27
N LEU A 142 3.58 -4.36 8.92
CA LEU A 142 4.20 -5.69 9.08
C LEU A 142 3.24 -6.71 9.70
N PHE A 143 2.42 -6.28 10.65
CA PHE A 143 1.43 -7.14 11.31
C PHE A 143 0.08 -7.15 10.59
N ALA A 144 -0.27 -6.06 9.91
CA ALA A 144 -1.57 -5.93 9.27
C ALA A 144 -1.81 -6.98 8.19
N GLN A 145 -0.88 -7.21 7.28
CA GLN A 145 -1.05 -8.15 6.16
C GLN A 145 -1.36 -9.59 6.60
N PRO A 146 -0.59 -10.21 7.49
CA PRO A 146 -0.90 -11.55 7.96
C PRO A 146 -2.25 -11.65 8.69
N ILE A 147 -2.52 -10.67 9.55
CA ILE A 147 -3.78 -10.63 10.31
C ILE A 147 -4.97 -10.53 9.37
N VAL A 148 -4.90 -9.63 8.38
CA VAL A 148 -5.95 -9.44 7.38
C VAL A 148 -6.14 -10.70 6.54
N GLY A 149 -5.06 -11.37 6.17
CA GLY A 149 -5.13 -12.66 5.47
C GLY A 149 -6.00 -13.66 6.23
N VAL A 150 -5.69 -13.88 7.51
CA VAL A 150 -6.45 -14.79 8.38
C VAL A 150 -7.90 -14.37 8.57
N ILE A 151 -8.14 -13.09 8.83
CA ILE A 151 -9.51 -12.58 9.03
C ILE A 151 -10.34 -12.74 7.74
N SER A 152 -9.76 -12.40 6.57
CA SER A 152 -10.45 -12.49 5.30
C SER A 152 -10.80 -13.93 4.92
N ASP A 153 -9.94 -14.89 5.24
CA ASP A 153 -10.18 -16.31 4.98
C ASP A 153 -11.34 -16.89 5.81
N ARG A 154 -11.58 -16.30 6.99
CA ARG A 154 -12.64 -16.73 7.93
C ARG A 154 -13.94 -15.98 7.75
N TRP A 155 -13.94 -14.87 7.05
CA TRP A 155 -15.11 -14.05 6.86
C TRP A 155 -16.16 -14.76 5.99
N ARG A 156 -17.41 -14.66 6.41
CA ARG A 156 -18.57 -15.27 5.72
C ARG A 156 -19.52 -14.19 5.29
N SER A 157 -19.69 -14.05 3.98
CA SER A 157 -20.52 -12.99 3.38
C SER A 157 -21.27 -13.53 2.15
N ALA A 158 -22.40 -12.90 1.85
CA ALA A 158 -23.15 -13.16 0.62
C ALA A 158 -22.35 -12.78 -0.64
N PHE A 159 -21.48 -11.80 -0.52
CA PHE A 159 -20.63 -11.27 -1.60
C PHE A 159 -19.28 -11.99 -1.74
N GLY A 160 -19.11 -13.12 -1.03
CA GLY A 160 -17.82 -13.81 -0.95
C GLY A 160 -16.97 -13.39 0.24
N ARG A 161 -15.91 -14.14 0.52
CA ARG A 161 -15.07 -13.93 1.70
C ARG A 161 -14.12 -12.74 1.54
N ARG A 162 -13.66 -12.41 0.32
CA ARG A 162 -12.64 -11.40 0.05
C ARG A 162 -13.21 -10.06 -0.37
N ALA A 163 -14.33 -10.06 -1.11
CA ALA A 163 -14.92 -8.85 -1.67
C ALA A 163 -15.24 -7.77 -0.61
N PHE A 164 -15.76 -8.20 0.55
CA PHE A 164 -16.05 -7.29 1.66
C PHE A 164 -14.79 -6.54 2.12
N TRP A 165 -13.69 -7.27 2.33
CA TRP A 165 -12.44 -6.68 2.84
C TRP A 165 -11.76 -5.78 1.82
N ILE A 166 -11.84 -6.11 0.53
CA ILE A 166 -11.31 -5.26 -0.55
C ILE A 166 -12.03 -3.91 -0.54
N VAL A 167 -13.36 -3.90 -0.46
CA VAL A 167 -14.14 -2.65 -0.44
C VAL A 167 -13.97 -1.91 0.89
N ALA A 168 -14.05 -2.61 2.02
CA ALA A 168 -13.88 -2.00 3.34
C ALA A 168 -12.49 -1.37 3.50
N GLY A 169 -11.43 -2.05 3.02
CA GLY A 169 -10.08 -1.53 3.02
C GLY A 169 -9.91 -0.28 2.15
N ALA A 170 -10.51 -0.29 0.95
CA ALA A 170 -10.49 0.87 0.06
C ALA A 170 -11.23 2.08 0.66
N ILE A 171 -12.42 1.87 1.21
CA ILE A 171 -13.20 2.93 1.87
C ILE A 171 -12.47 3.45 3.10
N GLY A 172 -11.95 2.55 3.96
CA GLY A 172 -11.14 2.93 5.11
C GLY A 172 -9.93 3.77 4.70
N GLY A 173 -9.15 3.31 3.70
CA GLY A 173 -8.04 4.07 3.14
C GLY A 173 -8.46 5.46 2.66
N ALA A 174 -9.57 5.56 1.90
CA ALA A 174 -10.10 6.82 1.41
C ALA A 174 -10.49 7.79 2.53
N VAL A 175 -11.18 7.31 3.56
CA VAL A 175 -11.56 8.12 4.73
C VAL A 175 -10.32 8.68 5.44
N PHE A 176 -9.28 7.86 5.62
CA PHE A 176 -8.04 8.32 6.26
C PHE A 176 -7.22 9.25 5.36
N MET A 177 -7.30 9.12 4.03
CA MET A 177 -6.73 10.12 3.10
C MET A 177 -7.41 11.49 3.26
N VAL A 178 -8.72 11.51 3.42
CA VAL A 178 -9.45 12.75 3.75
C VAL A 178 -8.98 13.31 5.10
N GLY A 179 -8.75 12.45 6.09
CA GLY A 179 -8.16 12.85 7.37
C GLY A 179 -6.75 13.46 7.24
N LEU A 180 -5.89 12.87 6.38
CA LEU A 180 -4.57 13.43 6.08
C LEU A 180 -4.65 14.85 5.50
N ARG A 181 -5.60 15.09 4.58
CA ARG A 181 -5.82 16.42 3.98
C ARG A 181 -6.09 17.51 5.02
N TYR A 182 -6.85 17.18 6.06
CA TYR A 182 -7.26 18.11 7.10
C TYR A 182 -6.37 18.08 8.35
N SER A 183 -5.29 17.30 8.34
CA SER A 183 -4.37 17.24 9.48
C SER A 183 -3.60 18.54 9.65
N SER A 184 -3.66 19.09 10.86
CA SER A 184 -3.00 20.34 11.25
C SER A 184 -1.72 20.14 12.08
N THR A 185 -1.46 18.90 12.53
CA THR A 185 -0.29 18.55 13.35
C THR A 185 0.38 17.27 12.85
N ILE A 186 1.69 17.17 13.09
CA ILE A 186 2.45 15.95 12.72
C ILE A 186 1.92 14.70 13.42
N ALA A 187 1.47 14.82 14.68
CA ALA A 187 0.90 13.71 15.42
C ALA A 187 -0.38 13.17 14.74
N LEU A 188 -1.30 14.06 14.38
CA LEU A 188 -2.54 13.71 13.69
C LEU A 188 -2.25 13.12 12.30
N LEU A 189 -1.31 13.72 11.56
CA LEU A 189 -0.86 13.22 10.27
C LEU A 189 -0.29 11.80 10.39
N THR A 190 0.50 11.52 11.44
CA THR A 190 1.06 10.19 11.73
C THR A 190 -0.02 9.15 11.99
N VAL A 191 -1.04 9.51 12.78
CA VAL A 191 -2.17 8.62 13.07
C VAL A 191 -2.93 8.28 11.80
N PHE A 192 -3.35 9.29 11.03
CA PHE A 192 -4.11 9.07 9.79
C PHE A 192 -3.28 8.32 8.74
N TRP A 193 -1.98 8.61 8.64
CA TRP A 193 -1.07 7.86 7.77
C TRP A 193 -1.02 6.37 8.14
N THR A 194 -0.78 6.08 9.42
CA THR A 194 -0.63 4.70 9.91
C THR A 194 -1.93 3.90 9.73
N VAL A 195 -3.05 4.47 10.14
CA VAL A 195 -4.35 3.77 10.02
C VAL A 195 -4.79 3.66 8.57
N GLY A 196 -4.48 4.67 7.74
CA GLY A 196 -4.70 4.63 6.29
C GLY A 196 -3.91 3.51 5.61
N GLN A 197 -2.63 3.38 5.94
CA GLN A 197 -1.77 2.28 5.47
C GLN A 197 -2.33 0.90 5.87
N VAL A 198 -2.69 0.73 7.13
CA VAL A 198 -3.31 -0.49 7.63
C VAL A 198 -4.61 -0.78 6.86
N SER A 199 -5.46 0.22 6.67
CA SER A 199 -6.72 0.07 5.93
C SER A 199 -6.48 -0.34 4.47
N LEU A 200 -5.52 0.25 3.77
CA LEU A 200 -5.19 -0.17 2.41
C LEU A 200 -4.63 -1.60 2.34
N ASN A 201 -3.96 -2.08 3.39
CA ASN A 201 -3.56 -3.48 3.47
C ASN A 201 -4.76 -4.44 3.59
N PHE A 202 -5.89 -3.99 4.16
CA PHE A 202 -7.16 -4.74 4.12
C PHE A 202 -7.70 -4.90 2.70
N MET A 203 -7.36 -4.02 1.77
CA MET A 203 -7.63 -4.21 0.35
C MET A 203 -6.57 -5.08 -0.31
N GLN A 204 -5.28 -4.78 -0.09
CA GLN A 204 -4.15 -5.37 -0.80
C GLN A 204 -4.01 -6.88 -0.56
N ALA A 205 -4.06 -7.34 0.69
CA ALA A 205 -3.84 -8.73 1.03
C ALA A 205 -4.93 -9.64 0.43
N PRO A 206 -6.26 -9.37 0.59
CA PRO A 206 -7.29 -10.16 -0.08
C PRO A 206 -7.24 -10.06 -1.60
N LEU A 207 -6.91 -8.89 -2.17
CA LEU A 207 -6.81 -8.72 -3.62
C LEU A 207 -5.70 -9.63 -4.19
N SER A 208 -4.51 -9.61 -3.63
CA SER A 208 -3.38 -10.43 -4.09
C SER A 208 -3.65 -11.93 -3.96
N THR A 209 -4.32 -12.35 -2.90
CA THR A 209 -4.66 -13.77 -2.70
C THR A 209 -5.73 -14.28 -3.66
N THR A 210 -6.52 -13.42 -4.32
CA THR A 210 -7.46 -13.86 -5.36
C THR A 210 -6.73 -14.54 -6.53
N VAL A 211 -5.47 -14.23 -6.79
CA VAL A 211 -4.68 -14.87 -7.85
C VAL A 211 -4.51 -16.37 -7.57
N ALA A 212 -4.11 -16.72 -6.35
CA ALA A 212 -3.96 -18.11 -5.95
C ALA A 212 -5.31 -18.87 -5.91
N ASP A 213 -6.39 -18.16 -5.54
CA ASP A 213 -7.71 -18.76 -5.41
C ASP A 213 -8.41 -19.00 -6.76
N ARG A 214 -8.20 -18.12 -7.75
CA ARG A 214 -9.05 -18.07 -8.96
C ARG A 214 -8.31 -18.33 -10.27
N VAL A 215 -6.97 -18.28 -10.27
CA VAL A 215 -6.18 -18.50 -11.47
C VAL A 215 -5.73 -19.95 -11.55
N PRO A 216 -5.90 -20.65 -12.71
CA PRO A 216 -5.37 -21.98 -12.92
C PRO A 216 -3.85 -22.02 -12.73
N GLU A 217 -3.32 -23.14 -12.24
CA GLU A 217 -1.89 -23.28 -11.88
C GLU A 217 -0.96 -23.00 -13.06
N ASN A 218 -1.35 -23.41 -14.28
CA ASN A 218 -0.59 -23.17 -15.50
C ASN A 218 -0.53 -21.68 -15.94
N ARG A 219 -1.37 -20.81 -15.37
CA ARG A 219 -1.44 -19.37 -15.69
C ARG A 219 -1.02 -18.46 -14.54
N VAL A 220 -0.77 -19.00 -13.36
CA VAL A 220 -0.37 -18.20 -12.18
C VAL A 220 0.88 -17.39 -12.46
N GLY A 221 1.88 -17.95 -13.12
CA GLY A 221 3.12 -17.23 -13.48
C GLY A 221 2.86 -16.00 -14.36
N MET A 222 2.02 -16.14 -15.39
CA MET A 222 1.64 -15.03 -16.26
C MET A 222 0.88 -13.94 -15.50
N VAL A 223 -0.10 -14.31 -14.68
CA VAL A 223 -0.90 -13.33 -13.91
C VAL A 223 -0.05 -12.65 -12.85
N SER A 224 0.87 -13.36 -12.20
CA SER A 224 1.83 -12.77 -11.25
C SER A 224 2.79 -11.78 -11.93
N GLY A 225 3.28 -12.10 -13.14
CA GLY A 225 4.07 -11.17 -13.94
C GLY A 225 3.28 -9.91 -14.30
N LEU A 226 2.03 -10.08 -14.73
CA LEU A 226 1.13 -8.98 -15.08
C LEU A 226 0.75 -8.13 -13.84
N SER A 227 0.63 -8.75 -12.67
CA SER A 227 0.50 -8.06 -11.39
C SER A 227 1.71 -7.17 -11.08
N GLY A 228 2.93 -7.67 -11.38
CA GLY A 228 4.16 -6.90 -11.26
C GLY A 228 4.17 -5.67 -12.17
N VAL A 229 3.73 -5.81 -13.42
CA VAL A 229 3.57 -4.68 -14.36
C VAL A 229 2.54 -3.68 -13.83
N GLY A 230 1.40 -4.16 -13.31
CA GLY A 230 0.39 -3.31 -12.69
C GLY A 230 0.92 -2.55 -11.47
N MET A 231 1.74 -3.20 -10.65
CA MET A 231 2.40 -2.59 -9.50
C MET A 231 3.39 -1.49 -9.93
N MET A 232 4.32 -1.79 -10.84
CA MET A 232 5.30 -0.82 -11.32
C MET A 232 4.65 0.35 -12.08
N GLY A 233 3.68 0.05 -12.94
CA GLY A 233 2.88 1.06 -13.64
C GLY A 233 2.10 1.94 -12.67
N GLY A 234 1.53 1.36 -11.61
CA GLY A 234 0.86 2.08 -10.54
C GLY A 234 1.81 2.99 -9.78
N PHE A 235 2.97 2.50 -9.35
CA PHE A 235 3.96 3.33 -8.64
C PHE A 235 4.46 4.48 -9.52
N THR A 236 4.92 4.21 -10.73
CA THR A 236 5.46 5.24 -11.62
C THR A 236 4.37 6.23 -12.06
N GLY A 237 3.25 5.71 -12.59
CA GLY A 237 2.14 6.55 -13.04
C GLY A 237 1.51 7.34 -11.90
N GLY A 238 1.36 6.73 -10.73
CA GLY A 238 0.82 7.38 -9.54
C GLY A 238 1.67 8.54 -9.07
N SER A 239 2.99 8.40 -9.03
CA SER A 239 3.91 9.48 -8.65
C SER A 239 3.85 10.65 -9.64
N VAL A 240 3.86 10.35 -10.96
CA VAL A 240 3.77 11.38 -12.01
C VAL A 240 2.43 12.13 -11.92
N VAL A 241 1.32 11.38 -11.84
CA VAL A 241 -0.02 11.98 -11.74
C VAL A 241 -0.16 12.80 -10.45
N ALA A 242 0.38 12.31 -9.33
CA ALA A 242 0.36 13.04 -8.06
C ALA A 242 1.13 14.36 -8.17
N GLY A 243 2.32 14.36 -8.78
CA GLY A 243 3.09 15.58 -9.00
C GLY A 243 2.36 16.60 -9.88
N LEU A 244 1.76 16.15 -10.99
CA LEU A 244 0.98 17.01 -11.88
C LEU A 244 -0.27 17.59 -11.20
N LEU A 245 -1.00 16.77 -10.46
CA LEU A 245 -2.19 17.20 -9.72
C LEU A 245 -1.83 18.10 -8.53
N MET A 246 -0.72 17.85 -7.85
CA MET A 246 -0.25 18.68 -6.75
C MET A 246 -0.02 20.13 -7.19
N ASN A 247 0.52 20.34 -8.40
CA ASN A 247 0.70 21.68 -8.97
C ASN A 247 -0.61 22.41 -9.28
N ARG A 248 -1.70 21.67 -9.52
CA ARG A 248 -3.03 22.26 -9.89
C ARG A 248 -3.98 22.34 -8.70
N LEU A 249 -4.04 21.29 -7.91
CA LEU A 249 -5.04 21.10 -6.84
C LEU A 249 -4.41 21.22 -5.44
N GLY A 250 -3.08 21.29 -5.33
CA GLY A 250 -2.40 21.24 -4.05
C GLY A 250 -2.75 19.97 -3.28
N LEU A 251 -2.96 20.10 -1.99
CA LEU A 251 -3.31 18.96 -1.12
C LEU A 251 -4.70 18.37 -1.40
N ASP A 252 -5.57 19.02 -2.19
CA ASP A 252 -6.86 18.44 -2.59
C ASP A 252 -6.68 17.23 -3.53
N THR A 253 -5.46 17.00 -4.02
CA THR A 253 -5.06 15.78 -4.72
C THR A 253 -5.34 14.50 -3.89
N TYR A 254 -5.39 14.57 -2.56
CA TYR A 254 -5.82 13.45 -1.71
C TYR A 254 -7.20 12.90 -2.09
N PHE A 255 -8.15 13.77 -2.45
CA PHE A 255 -9.51 13.35 -2.84
C PHE A 255 -9.53 12.57 -4.15
N VAL A 256 -8.65 12.91 -5.10
CA VAL A 256 -8.56 12.20 -6.38
C VAL A 256 -8.10 10.77 -6.16
N PHE A 257 -7.06 10.55 -5.37
CA PHE A 257 -6.55 9.21 -5.07
C PHE A 257 -7.50 8.42 -4.16
N ALA A 258 -8.18 9.08 -3.21
CA ALA A 258 -9.23 8.46 -2.40
C ALA A 258 -10.37 7.93 -3.28
N LEU A 259 -10.85 8.73 -4.24
CA LEU A 259 -11.88 8.29 -5.17
C LEU A 259 -11.38 7.17 -6.09
N ALA A 260 -10.15 7.28 -6.60
CA ALA A 260 -9.58 6.30 -7.52
C ALA A 260 -9.45 4.90 -6.86
N VAL A 261 -8.97 4.80 -5.62
CA VAL A 261 -8.83 3.52 -4.94
C VAL A 261 -10.18 2.87 -4.65
N VAL A 262 -11.19 3.65 -4.26
CA VAL A 262 -12.55 3.15 -4.06
C VAL A 262 -13.18 2.70 -5.38
N ALA A 263 -13.02 3.49 -6.44
CA ALA A 263 -13.52 3.14 -7.78
C ALA A 263 -12.88 1.83 -8.29
N GLY A 264 -11.56 1.66 -8.11
CA GLY A 264 -10.86 0.43 -8.46
C GLY A 264 -11.34 -0.79 -7.69
N ALA A 265 -11.57 -0.66 -6.38
CA ALA A 265 -12.10 -1.73 -5.54
C ALA A 265 -13.53 -2.13 -5.95
N LEU A 266 -14.40 -1.15 -6.17
CA LEU A 266 -15.79 -1.38 -6.60
C LEU A 266 -15.85 -2.02 -7.98
N LEU A 267 -15.04 -1.53 -8.93
CA LEU A 267 -14.93 -2.10 -10.27
C LEU A 267 -14.49 -3.57 -10.21
N PHE A 268 -13.46 -3.87 -9.40
CA PHE A 268 -13.01 -5.24 -9.20
C PHE A 268 -14.10 -6.14 -8.67
N VAL A 269 -14.78 -5.75 -7.59
CA VAL A 269 -15.84 -6.54 -6.96
C VAL A 269 -17.05 -6.70 -7.87
N ALA A 270 -17.38 -5.71 -8.69
CA ALA A 270 -18.49 -5.76 -9.63
C ALA A 270 -18.22 -6.72 -10.81
N LEU A 271 -17.00 -6.75 -11.33
CA LEU A 271 -16.62 -7.57 -12.49
C LEU A 271 -16.13 -8.96 -12.10
N ALA A 272 -15.37 -9.07 -11.01
CA ALA A 272 -14.84 -10.33 -10.49
C ALA A 272 -15.75 -10.89 -9.39
N LYS A 273 -17.00 -11.19 -9.73
CA LYS A 273 -18.01 -11.69 -8.78
C LYS A 273 -17.50 -12.91 -8.02
N ASP A 274 -17.57 -12.84 -6.70
CA ASP A 274 -17.25 -13.96 -5.80
C ASP A 274 -18.50 -14.79 -5.47
N ARG A 275 -18.30 -16.07 -5.18
CA ARG A 275 -19.40 -16.92 -4.71
C ARG A 275 -19.69 -16.64 -3.24
N SER A 276 -20.97 -16.76 -2.83
CA SER A 276 -21.34 -16.66 -1.42
C SER A 276 -20.57 -17.66 -0.57
N SER A 277 -19.97 -17.16 0.50
CA SER A 277 -19.22 -17.97 1.47
C SER A 277 -20.00 -18.30 2.75
N LYS A 278 -21.32 -18.01 2.79
CA LYS A 278 -22.14 -18.16 4.00
C LYS A 278 -22.17 -19.58 4.56
N ASN A 279 -22.15 -20.58 3.68
CA ASN A 279 -22.29 -22.00 4.06
C ASN A 279 -20.96 -22.72 4.25
N LEU A 280 -19.84 -22.01 4.21
CA LEU A 280 -18.53 -22.60 4.44
C LEU A 280 -18.27 -22.75 5.94
N GLU A 281 -17.89 -23.94 6.37
CA GLU A 281 -17.48 -24.20 7.74
C GLU A 281 -16.19 -23.41 8.10
N VAL A 282 -16.12 -22.92 9.34
CA VAL A 282 -14.95 -22.21 9.87
C VAL A 282 -14.29 -23.10 10.90
N ALA A 283 -13.09 -23.60 10.60
CA ALA A 283 -12.31 -24.34 11.57
C ALA A 283 -11.88 -23.43 12.75
N PRO A 284 -11.77 -23.92 13.99
CA PRO A 284 -11.25 -23.14 15.10
C PRO A 284 -9.82 -22.63 14.80
N PHE A 285 -9.49 -21.41 15.28
CA PHE A 285 -8.20 -20.78 14.99
C PHE A 285 -7.21 -21.05 16.12
N ASP A 286 -6.09 -21.59 15.76
CA ASP A 286 -4.96 -21.74 16.66
C ASP A 286 -3.96 -20.57 16.49
N TRP A 287 -4.03 -19.59 17.38
CA TRP A 287 -3.11 -18.45 17.40
C TRP A 287 -1.67 -18.88 17.59
N ILE A 288 -1.42 -19.89 18.43
CA ILE A 288 -0.08 -20.39 18.72
C ILE A 288 0.49 -21.08 17.49
N GLY A 289 -0.31 -21.91 16.81
CA GLY A 289 0.05 -22.55 15.55
C GLY A 289 0.31 -21.54 14.44
N PHE A 290 -0.47 -20.46 14.38
CA PHE A 290 -0.28 -19.37 13.41
C PHE A 290 1.09 -18.72 13.58
N PHE A 291 1.46 -18.26 14.78
CA PHE A 291 2.78 -17.65 15.01
C PHE A 291 3.94 -18.64 14.84
N LYS A 292 3.76 -19.89 15.28
CA LYS A 292 4.74 -20.96 15.00
C LYS A 292 4.91 -21.20 13.49
N GLY A 293 3.84 -21.03 12.70
CA GLY A 293 3.85 -21.15 11.24
C GLY A 293 4.85 -20.22 10.55
N TYR A 294 5.16 -19.05 11.13
CA TYR A 294 6.20 -18.15 10.60
C TYR A 294 7.62 -18.69 10.79
N ALA A 295 7.84 -19.49 11.83
CA ALA A 295 9.16 -20.06 12.09
C ALA A 295 9.40 -21.37 11.31
N ILE A 296 8.34 -22.08 10.92
CA ILE A 296 8.44 -23.37 10.21
C ILE A 296 9.21 -23.27 8.89
N PRO A 297 8.93 -22.29 8.00
CA PRO A 297 9.66 -22.16 6.73
C PRO A 297 11.15 -21.89 6.92
N MET A 298 11.55 -21.26 8.04
CA MET A 298 12.95 -20.99 8.36
C MET A 298 13.76 -22.27 8.66
N ARG A 299 13.08 -23.40 8.90
CA ARG A 299 13.74 -24.71 9.07
C ARG A 299 14.17 -25.32 7.74
N ASP A 300 13.50 -24.96 6.64
CA ASP A 300 13.89 -25.35 5.30
C ASP A 300 15.13 -24.58 4.84
N HIS A 301 16.16 -25.30 4.38
CA HIS A 301 17.44 -24.73 4.01
C HIS A 301 17.33 -23.79 2.83
N ASP A 302 16.59 -24.17 1.78
CA ASP A 302 16.46 -23.41 0.54
C ASP A 302 15.62 -22.16 0.75
N PHE A 303 14.56 -22.27 1.55
CA PHE A 303 13.75 -21.12 1.94
C PHE A 303 14.54 -20.09 2.74
N ARG A 304 15.33 -20.54 3.72
CA ARG A 304 16.15 -19.66 4.56
C ARG A 304 17.16 -18.86 3.75
N TRP A 305 17.89 -19.50 2.83
CA TRP A 305 18.85 -18.80 1.97
C TRP A 305 18.18 -17.86 0.98
N THR A 306 17.06 -18.25 0.40
CA THR A 306 16.27 -17.39 -0.47
C THR A 306 15.75 -16.16 0.28
N TRP A 307 15.30 -16.35 1.53
CA TRP A 307 14.83 -15.25 2.39
C TRP A 307 15.97 -14.27 2.73
N ILE A 308 17.13 -14.79 3.13
CA ILE A 308 18.32 -13.99 3.45
C ILE A 308 18.78 -13.19 2.21
N ALA A 309 18.89 -13.84 1.06
CA ALA A 309 19.29 -13.19 -0.18
C ALA A 309 18.32 -12.05 -0.55
N ARG A 310 17.01 -12.29 -0.43
CA ARG A 310 15.97 -11.28 -0.67
C ARG A 310 16.04 -10.13 0.33
N PHE A 311 16.29 -10.42 1.60
CA PHE A 311 16.47 -9.41 2.63
C PHE A 311 17.63 -8.46 2.28
N PHE A 312 18.81 -8.97 1.97
CA PHE A 312 19.95 -8.15 1.61
C PHE A 312 19.77 -7.39 0.31
N MET A 313 19.10 -7.98 -0.69
CA MET A 313 18.75 -7.30 -1.93
C MET A 313 17.86 -6.07 -1.67
N PHE A 314 16.78 -6.23 -0.90
CA PHE A 314 15.89 -5.10 -0.56
C PHE A 314 16.57 -4.08 0.36
N PHE A 315 17.40 -4.54 1.29
CA PHE A 315 18.18 -3.65 2.16
C PHE A 315 19.12 -2.77 1.32
N GLY A 316 19.88 -3.37 0.40
CA GLY A 316 20.77 -2.64 -0.51
C GLY A 316 20.00 -1.67 -1.41
N TYR A 317 18.89 -2.13 -2.02
CA TYR A 317 18.02 -1.29 -2.84
C TYR A 317 17.50 -0.07 -2.06
N THR A 318 16.98 -0.29 -0.84
CA THR A 318 16.44 0.79 0.00
C THR A 318 17.54 1.75 0.44
N ALA A 319 18.71 1.25 0.82
CA ALA A 319 19.84 2.09 1.18
C ALA A 319 20.25 2.99 0.01
N ILE A 320 20.45 2.43 -1.19
CA ILE A 320 20.82 3.20 -2.39
C ILE A 320 19.74 4.23 -2.72
N SER A 321 18.47 3.84 -2.73
CA SER A 321 17.36 4.74 -3.07
C SER A 321 17.23 5.94 -2.13
N ASN A 322 17.60 5.80 -0.86
CA ASN A 322 17.55 6.91 0.09
C ASN A 322 18.79 7.82 0.06
N PHE A 323 19.90 7.36 -0.52
CA PHE A 323 21.13 8.16 -0.59
C PHE A 323 21.42 8.75 -1.98
N VAL A 324 20.75 8.26 -3.02
CA VAL A 324 20.95 8.70 -4.42
C VAL A 324 19.88 9.73 -4.84
N LEU A 325 18.79 9.86 -4.10
CA LEU A 325 17.74 10.85 -4.29
C LEU A 325 17.82 11.96 -3.26
#